data_b6029a6086ed9fc4aac895775bc7c949
#
_entry.id   b6029a6086ed9fc4aac895775bc7c949
#
_cell.length_a   1.000
_cell.length_b   1.000
_cell.length_c   1.000
_cell.angle_alpha   90.00
_cell.angle_beta   90.00
_cell.angle_gamma   90.00
#
_symmetry.space_group_name_H-M   'P 1'
#
loop_
_entity.id
_entity.type
_entity.pdbx_description
1 polymer ?
#
loop_
_entity_poly.entity_id
_entity_poly.type
_entity_poly.pdbx_seq_one_letter_code
_entity_poly.pdbx_strand_id
1 'polypeptide(L)'
;AQENAAVFGTPQPQIFVSSRTPEGDALVFRAHQAAKEAIKAIHPEIQVGITLSLHDLQALPGGEAFAENAWDEEFRHYLSFIQGDDFLGVQNYTRTQYGPEGQLPCPEGAELTQMDYEFYPEALEHVIRKVHSDFPGNLIVTENGIATSDDTRRVEFIRRALQGVENCLNDGIPVKGYCHWSLMDNFEWQKGYSMTFGLIAVDRTTQERKPKESLKYLGSFAQ
;
A
#
# COMPACT_ATOMS: atom_id res chain seq x y z
N ALA A 1 -7.34 -13.05 22.98
CA ALA A 1 -7.22 -12.18 24.18
C ALA A 1 -6.31 -12.79 25.26
N GLN A 2 -6.52 -14.07 25.65
CA GLN A 2 -5.69 -14.74 26.68
C GLN A 2 -4.23 -14.93 26.24
N GLU A 3 -3.99 -15.32 24.98
CA GLU A 3 -2.64 -15.46 24.41
C GLU A 3 -1.93 -14.11 24.34
N ASN A 4 -2.64 -13.07 23.92
CA ASN A 4 -2.09 -11.72 23.91
C ASN A 4 -1.68 -11.25 25.31
N ALA A 5 -2.52 -11.50 26.31
CA ALA A 5 -2.20 -11.15 27.70
C ALA A 5 -0.97 -11.91 28.21
N ALA A 6 -0.80 -13.18 27.81
CA ALA A 6 0.37 -13.98 28.21
C ALA A 6 1.69 -13.48 27.57
N VAL A 7 1.64 -13.01 26.32
CA VAL A 7 2.83 -12.55 25.56
C VAL A 7 3.15 -11.08 25.82
N PHE A 8 2.13 -10.22 25.82
CA PHE A 8 2.29 -8.75 25.84
C PHE A 8 1.92 -8.10 27.17
N GLY A 9 1.44 -8.89 28.15
CA GLY A 9 0.94 -8.37 29.42
C GLY A 9 -0.40 -7.63 29.32
N THR A 10 -1.03 -7.61 28.17
CA THR A 10 -2.34 -7.00 27.93
C THR A 10 -3.13 -7.82 26.91
N PRO A 11 -4.47 -7.92 27.07
CA PRO A 11 -5.33 -8.62 26.11
C PRO A 11 -5.46 -7.86 24.77
N GLN A 12 -5.12 -6.58 24.74
CA GLN A 12 -5.21 -5.70 23.58
C GLN A 12 -3.88 -4.91 23.39
N PRO A 13 -2.81 -5.59 22.94
CA PRO A 13 -1.54 -4.93 22.72
C PRO A 13 -1.66 -3.93 21.56
N GLN A 14 -1.04 -2.77 21.71
CA GLN A 14 -0.83 -1.85 20.60
C GLN A 14 0.36 -2.34 19.78
N ILE A 15 0.11 -2.67 18.53
CA ILE A 15 1.10 -3.10 17.55
C ILE A 15 1.03 -2.19 16.33
N PHE A 16 2.00 -2.27 15.41
CA PHE A 16 2.07 -1.37 14.25
C PHE A 16 0.82 -1.41 13.32
N VAL A 17 0.03 -2.49 13.36
CA VAL A 17 -1.27 -2.60 12.66
C VAL A 17 -2.46 -2.10 13.51
N SER A 18 -2.20 -1.60 14.72
CA SER A 18 -3.24 -1.00 15.57
C SER A 18 -3.57 0.41 15.11
N SER A 19 -4.68 0.94 15.61
CA SER A 19 -5.06 2.33 15.36
C SER A 19 -3.91 3.28 15.73
N ARG A 20 -3.66 4.23 14.87
CA ARG A 20 -2.70 5.31 15.04
C ARG A 20 -3.02 6.16 16.28
N THR A 21 -1.99 6.71 16.91
CA THR A 21 -2.13 7.73 17.96
C THR A 21 -1.31 8.96 17.60
N PRO A 22 -1.70 10.17 18.06
CA PRO A 22 -0.91 11.38 17.81
C PRO A 22 0.53 11.29 18.32
N GLU A 23 0.76 10.61 19.44
CA GLU A 23 2.09 10.38 20.01
C GLU A 23 2.92 9.44 19.13
N GLY A 24 2.27 8.37 18.59
CA GLY A 24 2.88 7.44 17.66
C GLY A 24 3.29 8.14 16.37
N ASP A 25 2.42 8.95 15.79
CA ASP A 25 2.71 9.76 14.60
C ASP A 25 3.90 10.70 14.85
N ALA A 26 3.89 11.44 15.96
CA ALA A 26 5.00 12.33 16.30
C ALA A 26 6.34 11.59 16.46
N LEU A 27 6.30 10.34 16.96
CA LEU A 27 7.50 9.50 17.06
C LEU A 27 7.99 9.05 15.69
N VAL A 28 7.09 8.58 14.82
CA VAL A 28 7.41 8.16 13.43
C VAL A 28 8.03 9.31 12.65
N PHE A 29 7.47 10.53 12.75
CA PHE A 29 8.01 11.70 12.08
C PHE A 29 9.41 12.06 12.56
N ARG A 30 9.64 12.07 13.88
CA ARG A 30 10.98 12.33 14.44
C ARG A 30 11.99 11.28 14.00
N ALA A 31 11.58 10.00 13.96
CA ALA A 31 12.44 8.91 13.50
C ALA A 31 12.77 9.08 12.00
N HIS A 32 11.77 9.42 11.16
CA HIS A 32 11.96 9.68 9.74
C HIS A 32 12.92 10.84 9.50
N GLN A 33 12.72 11.98 10.16
CA GLN A 33 13.60 13.16 10.00
C GLN A 33 15.04 12.86 10.47
N ALA A 34 15.20 12.22 11.63
CA ALA A 34 16.52 11.85 12.12
C ALA A 34 17.25 10.86 11.17
N ALA A 35 16.52 9.88 10.63
CA ALA A 35 17.07 8.96 9.64
C ALA A 35 17.47 9.68 8.35
N LYS A 36 16.63 10.58 7.84
CA LYS A 36 16.91 11.39 6.66
C LYS A 36 18.16 12.27 6.85
N GLU A 37 18.24 12.97 7.97
CA GLU A 37 19.40 13.79 8.32
C GLU A 37 20.70 12.95 8.40
N ALA A 38 20.66 11.78 9.04
CA ALA A 38 21.80 10.89 9.15
C ALA A 38 22.24 10.35 7.78
N ILE A 39 21.31 9.96 6.92
CA ILE A 39 21.60 9.49 5.56
C ILE A 39 22.22 10.63 4.73
N LYS A 40 21.59 11.80 4.73
CA LYS A 40 22.04 12.96 3.93
C LYS A 40 23.39 13.52 4.42
N ALA A 41 23.72 13.36 5.69
CA ALA A 41 25.03 13.77 6.23
C ALA A 41 26.19 12.94 5.65
N ILE A 42 25.93 11.68 5.29
CA ILE A 42 26.93 10.77 4.74
C ILE A 42 26.86 10.75 3.21
N HIS A 43 25.64 10.73 2.68
CA HIS A 43 25.32 10.57 1.27
C HIS A 43 24.25 11.58 0.85
N PRO A 44 24.61 12.84 0.60
CA PRO A 44 23.63 13.89 0.26
C PRO A 44 22.87 13.63 -1.04
N GLU A 45 23.43 12.81 -1.94
CA GLU A 45 22.85 12.43 -3.24
C GLU A 45 21.75 11.37 -3.14
N ILE A 46 21.69 10.59 -2.06
CA ILE A 46 20.66 9.54 -1.90
C ILE A 46 19.31 10.18 -1.66
N GLN A 47 18.31 9.78 -2.46
CA GLN A 47 16.95 10.23 -2.27
C GLN A 47 16.30 9.53 -1.07
N VAL A 48 15.62 10.28 -0.24
CA VAL A 48 14.95 9.81 0.96
C VAL A 48 13.50 10.30 0.97
N GLY A 49 12.58 9.39 1.21
CA GLY A 49 11.16 9.68 1.34
C GLY A 49 10.49 8.63 2.23
N ILE A 50 9.33 8.98 2.79
CA ILE A 50 8.49 8.05 3.56
C ILE A 50 7.59 7.27 2.61
N THR A 51 7.17 6.07 3.02
CA THR A 51 6.16 5.29 2.32
C THR A 51 4.91 5.12 3.16
N LEU A 52 3.74 5.29 2.53
CA LEU A 52 2.44 5.27 3.20
C LEU A 52 1.50 4.27 2.53
N SER A 53 0.79 3.49 3.35
CA SER A 53 -0.30 2.62 2.91
C SER A 53 -1.57 3.46 2.78
N LEU A 54 -2.09 3.58 1.57
CA LEU A 54 -3.18 4.46 1.21
C LEU A 54 -4.28 3.68 0.48
N HIS A 55 -5.53 3.97 0.81
CA HIS A 55 -6.69 3.41 0.11
C HIS A 55 -7.27 4.39 -0.90
N ASP A 56 -7.87 3.87 -1.95
CA ASP A 56 -8.74 4.66 -2.82
C ASP A 56 -10.07 4.88 -2.08
N LEU A 57 -10.19 6.03 -1.40
CA LEU A 57 -11.34 6.38 -0.59
C LEU A 57 -12.41 7.03 -1.48
N GLN A 58 -13.43 6.26 -1.83
CA GLN A 58 -14.49 6.67 -2.74
C GLN A 58 -15.76 7.05 -1.99
N ALA A 59 -16.34 8.20 -2.32
CA ALA A 59 -17.63 8.62 -1.80
C ALA A 59 -18.78 8.19 -2.72
N LEU A 60 -19.79 7.51 -2.18
CA LEU A 60 -21.12 7.44 -2.76
C LEU A 60 -21.94 8.65 -2.30
N PRO A 61 -23.08 8.95 -2.94
CA PRO A 61 -23.90 10.11 -2.56
C PRO A 61 -24.18 10.17 -1.05
N GLY A 62 -23.79 11.27 -0.43
CA GLY A 62 -23.89 11.51 1.02
C GLY A 62 -22.68 11.01 1.84
N GLY A 63 -21.68 10.36 1.22
CA GLY A 63 -20.48 9.87 1.89
C GLY A 63 -19.25 10.79 1.76
N GLU A 64 -19.41 11.94 1.09
CA GLU A 64 -18.29 12.81 0.71
C GLU A 64 -17.49 13.30 1.92
N ALA A 65 -18.17 13.73 2.96
CA ALA A 65 -17.52 14.21 4.18
C ALA A 65 -16.76 13.10 4.91
N PHE A 66 -17.26 11.87 4.90
CA PHE A 66 -16.58 10.73 5.51
C PHE A 66 -15.32 10.36 4.75
N ALA A 67 -15.38 10.31 3.41
CA ALA A 67 -14.23 10.01 2.57
C ALA A 67 -13.14 11.09 2.69
N GLU A 68 -13.51 12.37 2.74
CA GLU A 68 -12.54 13.47 2.93
C GLU A 68 -11.91 13.45 4.33
N ASN A 69 -12.68 13.22 5.39
CA ASN A 69 -12.14 13.08 6.74
C ASN A 69 -11.19 11.89 6.84
N ALA A 70 -11.55 10.76 6.22
CA ALA A 70 -10.67 9.59 6.18
C ALA A 70 -9.37 9.89 5.42
N TRP A 71 -9.42 10.68 4.34
CA TRP A 71 -8.24 11.09 3.59
C TRP A 71 -7.34 12.05 4.41
N ASP A 72 -7.92 12.96 5.17
CA ASP A 72 -7.18 13.81 6.09
C ASP A 72 -6.44 12.98 7.14
N GLU A 73 -7.09 11.96 7.71
CA GLU A 73 -6.52 11.06 8.70
C GLU A 73 -5.50 10.07 8.11
N GLU A 74 -5.71 9.60 6.87
CA GLU A 74 -4.84 8.62 6.25
C GLU A 74 -3.62 9.27 5.58
N PHE A 75 -3.77 10.49 5.04
CA PHE A 75 -2.74 11.12 4.24
C PHE A 75 -2.41 12.57 4.61
N ARG A 76 -3.38 13.50 4.57
CA ARG A 76 -3.05 14.94 4.58
C ARG A 76 -2.37 15.41 5.85
N HIS A 77 -2.63 14.75 6.99
CA HIS A 77 -1.94 15.11 8.24
C HIS A 77 -0.41 14.86 8.16
N TYR A 78 0.08 14.01 7.22
CA TYR A 78 1.51 13.82 7.00
C TYR A 78 2.16 14.94 6.19
N LEU A 79 1.42 15.72 5.42
CA LEU A 79 1.96 16.68 4.45
C LEU A 79 2.94 17.68 5.07
N SER A 80 2.66 18.17 6.29
CA SER A 80 3.54 19.11 6.98
C SER A 80 4.91 18.53 7.32
N PHE A 81 5.04 17.21 7.41
CA PHE A 81 6.25 16.51 7.80
C PHE A 81 7.07 16.01 6.61
N ILE A 82 6.44 15.82 5.45
CA ILE A 82 7.03 15.21 4.26
C ILE A 82 7.36 16.21 3.15
N GLN A 83 7.07 17.51 3.33
CA GLN A 83 7.30 18.54 2.31
C GLN A 83 8.77 18.66 1.85
N GLY A 84 9.72 18.24 2.66
CA GLY A 84 11.14 18.24 2.34
C GLY A 84 11.68 16.89 1.86
N ASP A 85 10.83 15.91 1.59
CA ASP A 85 11.24 14.61 1.11
C ASP A 85 11.48 14.62 -0.40
N ASP A 86 12.42 13.79 -0.87
CA ASP A 86 12.79 13.71 -2.28
C ASP A 86 11.70 13.01 -3.12
N PHE A 87 10.92 12.14 -2.46
CA PHE A 87 9.77 11.44 -3.05
C PHE A 87 8.79 11.01 -1.95
N LEU A 88 7.59 10.62 -2.37
CA LEU A 88 6.63 9.89 -1.54
C LEU A 88 6.43 8.48 -2.08
N GLY A 89 6.55 7.49 -1.20
CA GLY A 89 6.21 6.09 -1.49
C GLY A 89 4.71 5.85 -1.30
N VAL A 90 4.06 5.26 -2.29
CA VAL A 90 2.64 4.92 -2.28
C VAL A 90 2.50 3.41 -2.22
N GLN A 91 1.75 2.91 -1.22
CA GLN A 91 1.32 1.51 -1.13
C GLN A 91 -0.21 1.48 -1.29
N ASN A 92 -0.71 0.70 -2.23
CA ASN A 92 -2.15 0.55 -2.43
C ASN A 92 -2.50 -0.86 -2.89
N TYR A 93 -3.59 -1.40 -2.38
CA TYR A 93 -4.06 -2.76 -2.66
C TYR A 93 -5.51 -2.83 -3.12
N THR A 94 -6.34 -1.86 -2.71
CA THR A 94 -7.77 -1.87 -2.97
C THR A 94 -8.39 -0.49 -2.70
N ARG A 95 -9.72 -0.41 -2.76
CA ARG A 95 -10.51 0.77 -2.41
C ARG A 95 -11.31 0.57 -1.13
N THR A 96 -11.80 1.68 -0.60
CA THR A 96 -12.82 1.74 0.47
C THR A 96 -13.92 2.70 0.04
N GLN A 97 -15.18 2.32 0.24
CA GLN A 97 -16.31 3.16 -0.11
C GLN A 97 -17.00 3.72 1.12
N TYR A 98 -17.51 4.95 1.01
CA TYR A 98 -18.24 5.65 2.06
C TYR A 98 -19.61 6.07 1.56
N GLY A 99 -20.62 5.83 2.38
CA GLY A 99 -21.99 6.28 2.19
C GLY A 99 -22.41 7.28 3.28
N PRO A 100 -23.71 7.63 3.34
CA PRO A 100 -24.20 8.66 4.26
C PRO A 100 -24.07 8.32 5.74
N GLU A 101 -23.82 7.06 6.09
CA GLU A 101 -23.63 6.60 7.48
C GLU A 101 -22.15 6.23 7.79
N GLY A 102 -21.22 6.49 6.88
CA GLY A 102 -19.80 6.17 7.03
C GLY A 102 -19.30 5.10 6.05
N GLN A 103 -18.27 4.36 6.48
CA GLN A 103 -17.65 3.31 5.66
C GLN A 103 -18.64 2.18 5.34
N LEU A 104 -18.69 1.81 4.07
CA LEU A 104 -19.51 0.72 3.58
C LEU A 104 -18.75 -0.62 3.57
N PRO A 105 -19.45 -1.75 3.72
CA PRO A 105 -18.85 -3.04 3.44
C PRO A 105 -18.49 -3.17 1.96
N CYS A 106 -17.64 -4.16 1.64
CA CYS A 106 -17.37 -4.52 0.26
C CYS A 106 -18.68 -4.79 -0.49
N PRO A 107 -18.84 -4.33 -1.74
CA PRO A 107 -20.07 -4.52 -2.50
C PRO A 107 -20.46 -5.99 -2.62
N GLU A 108 -21.77 -6.26 -2.51
CA GLU A 108 -22.28 -7.63 -2.65
C GLU A 108 -21.95 -8.18 -4.04
N GLY A 109 -21.41 -9.41 -4.09
CA GLY A 109 -21.00 -10.06 -5.32
C GLY A 109 -19.68 -9.57 -5.91
N ALA A 110 -18.97 -8.66 -5.24
CA ALA A 110 -17.63 -8.27 -5.67
C ALA A 110 -16.65 -9.46 -5.60
N GLU A 111 -15.72 -9.51 -6.54
CA GLU A 111 -14.61 -10.47 -6.50
C GLU A 111 -13.68 -10.12 -5.35
N LEU A 112 -13.42 -11.08 -4.46
CA LEU A 112 -12.55 -10.89 -3.30
C LEU A 112 -11.20 -11.58 -3.48
N THR A 113 -10.17 -10.99 -2.88
CA THR A 113 -8.84 -11.56 -2.74
C THR A 113 -8.77 -12.51 -1.53
N GLN A 114 -7.66 -13.21 -1.33
CA GLN A 114 -7.44 -14.01 -0.11
C GLN A 114 -7.40 -13.17 1.18
N MET A 115 -7.20 -11.86 1.07
CA MET A 115 -7.23 -10.92 2.19
C MET A 115 -8.62 -10.37 2.48
N ASP A 116 -9.66 -10.86 1.79
CA ASP A 116 -11.02 -10.31 1.81
C ASP A 116 -11.11 -8.86 1.29
N TYR A 117 -10.09 -8.41 0.52
CA TYR A 117 -10.14 -7.15 -0.19
C TYR A 117 -10.89 -7.30 -1.51
N GLU A 118 -11.58 -6.24 -1.94
CA GLU A 118 -12.13 -6.21 -3.29
C GLU A 118 -11.02 -6.25 -4.35
N PHE A 119 -11.19 -7.07 -5.39
CA PHE A 119 -10.32 -7.06 -6.57
C PHE A 119 -10.56 -5.77 -7.36
N TYR A 120 -9.80 -4.72 -7.05
CA TYR A 120 -10.00 -3.39 -7.63
C TYR A 120 -8.66 -2.72 -7.97
N PRO A 121 -7.96 -3.18 -9.04
CA PRO A 121 -6.63 -2.68 -9.39
C PRO A 121 -6.62 -1.22 -9.85
N GLU A 122 -7.75 -0.64 -10.28
CA GLU A 122 -7.89 0.79 -10.63
C GLU A 122 -7.66 1.72 -9.45
N ALA A 123 -7.78 1.22 -8.22
CA ALA A 123 -7.50 1.97 -7.01
C ALA A 123 -6.12 2.65 -7.04
N LEU A 124 -5.13 1.99 -7.64
CA LEU A 124 -3.77 2.53 -7.73
C LEU A 124 -3.74 3.86 -8.51
N GLU A 125 -4.37 3.92 -9.68
CA GLU A 125 -4.46 5.15 -10.48
C GLU A 125 -5.13 6.27 -9.68
N HIS A 126 -6.26 5.98 -9.06
CA HIS A 126 -7.02 6.96 -8.29
C HIS A 126 -6.21 7.52 -7.12
N VAL A 127 -5.52 6.64 -6.38
CA VAL A 127 -4.67 7.05 -5.26
C VAL A 127 -3.50 7.91 -5.74
N ILE A 128 -2.79 7.51 -6.81
CA ILE A 128 -1.69 8.30 -7.39
C ILE A 128 -2.18 9.71 -7.75
N ARG A 129 -3.33 9.83 -8.41
CA ARG A 129 -3.92 11.12 -8.79
C ARG A 129 -4.29 11.95 -7.57
N LYS A 130 -4.94 11.34 -6.58
CA LYS A 130 -5.37 12.03 -5.36
C LYS A 130 -4.16 12.50 -4.54
N VAL A 131 -3.15 11.64 -4.38
CA VAL A 131 -1.87 12.01 -3.75
C VAL A 131 -1.22 13.16 -4.48
N HIS A 132 -1.11 13.10 -5.81
CA HIS A 132 -0.45 14.14 -6.60
C HIS A 132 -1.13 15.51 -6.47
N SER A 133 -2.44 15.55 -6.28
CA SER A 133 -3.16 16.81 -6.05
C SER A 133 -2.77 17.52 -4.75
N ASP A 134 -2.39 16.76 -3.72
CA ASP A 134 -2.01 17.29 -2.41
C ASP A 134 -0.47 17.35 -2.24
N PHE A 135 0.28 16.47 -2.92
CA PHE A 135 1.74 16.37 -2.91
C PHE A 135 2.27 16.28 -4.35
N PRO A 136 2.62 17.42 -5.00
CA PRO A 136 3.02 17.45 -6.41
C PRO A 136 4.47 16.98 -6.66
N GLY A 137 5.13 16.37 -5.67
CA GLY A 137 6.49 15.82 -5.77
C GLY A 137 6.58 14.49 -6.52
N ASN A 138 7.79 13.93 -6.58
CA ASN A 138 8.01 12.61 -7.16
C ASN A 138 7.28 11.52 -6.36
N LEU A 139 6.68 10.55 -7.06
CA LEU A 139 6.00 9.42 -6.46
C LEU A 139 6.71 8.11 -6.86
N ILE A 140 6.74 7.15 -5.95
CA ILE A 140 7.16 5.77 -6.22
C ILE A 140 6.07 4.86 -5.69
N VAL A 141 5.53 3.98 -6.52
CA VAL A 141 4.70 2.89 -6.03
C VAL A 141 5.61 1.88 -5.34
N THR A 142 5.66 1.93 -4.03
CA THR A 142 6.54 1.07 -3.21
C THR A 142 5.92 -0.26 -2.89
N GLU A 143 4.58 -0.34 -2.92
CA GLU A 143 3.86 -1.61 -2.86
C GLU A 143 2.53 -1.52 -3.63
N ASN A 144 2.26 -2.55 -4.41
CA ASN A 144 0.96 -2.83 -5.02
C ASN A 144 0.90 -4.31 -5.38
N GLY A 145 -0.18 -4.99 -5.07
CA GLY A 145 -0.26 -6.42 -5.29
C GLY A 145 -1.56 -7.06 -4.85
N ILE A 146 -1.64 -8.37 -5.00
CA ILE A 146 -2.81 -9.17 -4.69
C ILE A 146 -2.43 -10.51 -4.05
N ALA A 147 -3.13 -10.87 -2.98
CA ALA A 147 -3.11 -12.23 -2.46
C ALA A 147 -4.13 -13.09 -3.22
N THR A 148 -3.64 -14.02 -4.02
CA THR A 148 -4.48 -14.97 -4.78
C THR A 148 -3.70 -16.23 -5.10
N SER A 149 -4.38 -17.39 -5.04
CA SER A 149 -3.83 -18.67 -5.52
C SER A 149 -3.91 -18.81 -7.05
N ASP A 150 -4.72 -17.99 -7.72
CA ASP A 150 -4.85 -17.95 -9.16
C ASP A 150 -3.91 -16.91 -9.77
N ASP A 151 -2.82 -17.37 -10.36
CA ASP A 151 -1.83 -16.48 -10.96
C ASP A 151 -2.34 -15.72 -12.20
N THR A 152 -3.38 -16.23 -12.88
CA THR A 152 -4.00 -15.50 -14.01
C THR A 152 -4.69 -14.22 -13.50
N ARG A 153 -5.28 -14.26 -12.30
CA ARG A 153 -5.86 -13.08 -11.65
C ARG A 153 -4.77 -12.09 -11.23
N ARG A 154 -3.59 -12.58 -10.79
CA ARG A 154 -2.45 -11.71 -10.48
C ARG A 154 -1.93 -11.01 -11.73
N VAL A 155 -1.81 -11.72 -12.85
CA VAL A 155 -1.44 -11.11 -14.15
C VAL A 155 -2.44 -10.01 -14.53
N GLU A 156 -3.74 -10.28 -14.42
CA GLU A 156 -4.78 -9.29 -14.72
C GLU A 156 -4.74 -8.08 -13.79
N PHE A 157 -4.52 -8.31 -12.48
CA PHE A 157 -4.34 -7.23 -11.51
C PHE A 157 -3.16 -6.32 -11.88
N ILE A 158 -2.00 -6.92 -12.15
CA ILE A 158 -0.79 -6.18 -12.54
C ILE A 158 -1.04 -5.39 -13.83
N ARG A 159 -1.67 -6.02 -14.83
CA ARG A 159 -1.97 -5.39 -16.13
C ARG A 159 -2.79 -4.12 -15.95
N ARG A 160 -3.88 -4.19 -15.16
CA ARG A 160 -4.78 -3.05 -14.94
C ARG A 160 -4.13 -1.98 -14.06
N ALA A 161 -3.41 -2.38 -13.02
CA ALA A 161 -2.68 -1.45 -12.18
C ALA A 161 -1.61 -0.67 -12.95
N LEU A 162 -0.81 -1.35 -13.79
CA LEU A 162 0.21 -0.70 -14.63
C LEU A 162 -0.40 0.18 -15.71
N GLN A 163 -1.57 -0.17 -16.25
CA GLN A 163 -2.31 0.72 -17.15
C GLN A 163 -2.66 2.04 -16.45
N GLY A 164 -3.08 1.98 -15.18
CA GLY A 164 -3.33 3.17 -14.37
C GLY A 164 -2.08 4.01 -14.14
N VAL A 165 -0.93 3.37 -13.91
CA VAL A 165 0.37 4.06 -13.80
C VAL A 165 0.73 4.74 -15.13
N GLU A 166 0.55 4.06 -16.26
CA GLU A 166 0.78 4.61 -17.59
C GLU A 166 -0.11 5.84 -17.86
N ASN A 167 -1.39 5.78 -17.50
CA ASN A 167 -2.30 6.92 -17.60
C ASN A 167 -1.79 8.12 -16.78
N CYS A 168 -1.34 7.88 -15.55
CA CYS A 168 -0.76 8.93 -14.71
C CYS A 168 0.50 9.56 -15.34
N LEU A 169 1.40 8.75 -15.89
CA LEU A 169 2.60 9.22 -16.58
C LEU A 169 2.26 10.04 -17.82
N ASN A 170 1.28 9.62 -18.63
CA ASN A 170 0.80 10.35 -19.80
C ASN A 170 0.21 11.73 -19.44
N ASP A 171 -0.40 11.84 -18.26
CA ASP A 171 -0.93 13.09 -17.72
C ASP A 171 0.14 13.94 -16.99
N GLY A 172 1.41 13.52 -17.03
CA GLY A 172 2.54 14.27 -16.48
C GLY A 172 2.77 14.09 -14.98
N ILE A 173 2.10 13.15 -14.32
CA ILE A 173 2.33 12.83 -12.91
C ILE A 173 3.68 12.12 -12.78
N PRO A 174 4.62 12.59 -11.91
CA PRO A 174 5.99 12.11 -11.88
C PRO A 174 6.15 10.80 -11.09
N VAL A 175 5.55 9.71 -11.57
CA VAL A 175 5.76 8.36 -11.02
C VAL A 175 7.12 7.84 -11.48
N LYS A 176 8.03 7.58 -10.55
CA LYS A 176 9.43 7.21 -10.82
C LYS A 176 9.72 5.72 -10.75
N GLY A 177 8.80 4.94 -10.22
CA GLY A 177 9.00 3.49 -10.10
C GLY A 177 7.75 2.77 -9.63
N TYR A 178 7.74 1.46 -9.86
CA TYR A 178 6.70 0.54 -9.41
C TYR A 178 7.34 -0.71 -8.81
N CYS A 179 6.97 -1.03 -7.58
CA CYS A 179 7.34 -2.26 -6.89
C CYS A 179 6.09 -3.09 -6.61
N HIS A 180 6.11 -4.35 -7.06
CA HIS A 180 5.03 -5.28 -6.78
C HIS A 180 5.22 -5.94 -5.41
N TRP A 181 4.17 -5.99 -4.60
CA TRP A 181 4.13 -6.79 -3.39
C TRP A 181 3.50 -8.15 -3.67
N SER A 182 4.30 -9.24 -3.71
CA SER A 182 5.70 -9.29 -3.35
C SER A 182 6.48 -10.16 -4.35
N LEU A 183 7.81 -10.14 -4.29
CA LEU A 183 8.63 -11.01 -5.13
C LEU A 183 8.39 -12.49 -4.81
N MET A 184 8.34 -12.85 -3.53
CA MET A 184 8.15 -14.23 -3.07
C MET A 184 6.98 -14.33 -2.10
N ASP A 185 6.29 -15.47 -2.11
CA ASP A 185 5.34 -15.77 -1.05
C ASP A 185 6.04 -15.67 0.31
N ASN A 186 5.47 -14.92 1.26
CA ASN A 186 6.08 -14.59 2.54
C ASN A 186 5.11 -14.77 3.71
N PHE A 187 5.54 -14.34 4.89
CA PHE A 187 4.72 -14.35 6.10
C PHE A 187 3.85 -13.09 6.13
N GLU A 188 2.53 -13.28 6.04
CA GLU A 188 1.55 -12.20 6.11
C GLU A 188 1.05 -12.03 7.54
N TRP A 189 1.77 -11.27 8.34
CA TRP A 189 1.44 -10.86 9.73
C TRP A 189 0.46 -11.79 10.48
N GLN A 190 -0.82 -11.44 10.62
CA GLN A 190 -1.82 -12.25 11.34
C GLN A 190 -2.35 -13.43 10.53
N LYS A 191 -2.04 -13.54 9.26
CA LYS A 191 -2.48 -14.62 8.36
C LYS A 191 -1.42 -15.71 8.18
N GLY A 192 -0.19 -15.49 8.70
CA GLY A 192 0.91 -16.43 8.57
C GLY A 192 1.31 -16.66 7.11
N TYR A 193 1.48 -17.91 6.70
CA TYR A 193 1.87 -18.29 5.35
C TYR A 193 0.70 -18.68 4.44
N SER A 194 -0.54 -18.38 4.83
CA SER A 194 -1.72 -18.77 4.06
C SER A 194 -2.01 -17.83 2.88
N MET A 195 -1.47 -16.61 2.89
CA MET A 195 -1.64 -15.65 1.81
C MET A 195 -0.55 -15.78 0.76
N THR A 196 -0.92 -15.72 -0.51
CA THR A 196 0.01 -15.91 -1.63
C THR A 196 0.09 -14.64 -2.48
N PHE A 197 0.95 -13.69 -2.05
CA PHE A 197 1.23 -12.44 -2.76
C PHE A 197 2.34 -12.58 -3.81
N GLY A 198 3.22 -13.58 -3.66
CA GLY A 198 4.46 -13.67 -4.41
C GLY A 198 4.28 -13.86 -5.91
N LEU A 199 5.15 -13.23 -6.69
CA LEU A 199 5.42 -13.58 -8.09
C LEU A 199 6.16 -14.92 -8.20
N ILE A 200 6.76 -15.38 -7.10
CA ILE A 200 7.46 -16.65 -6.96
C ILE A 200 6.83 -17.40 -5.78
N ALA A 201 6.33 -18.60 -6.05
CA ALA A 201 5.89 -19.50 -4.99
C ALA A 201 7.08 -20.07 -4.23
N VAL A 202 6.91 -20.27 -2.92
CA VAL A 202 7.95 -20.86 -2.05
C VAL A 202 7.39 -22.13 -1.38
N ASP A 203 8.00 -23.26 -1.67
CA ASP A 203 7.74 -24.49 -0.95
C ASP A 203 8.32 -24.38 0.46
N ARG A 204 7.48 -24.43 1.49
CA ARG A 204 7.90 -24.21 2.88
C ARG A 204 8.73 -25.35 3.47
N THR A 205 8.64 -26.54 2.88
CA THR A 205 9.39 -27.71 3.32
C THR A 205 10.78 -27.74 2.70
N THR A 206 10.85 -27.56 1.39
CA THR A 206 12.10 -27.69 0.61
C THR A 206 12.80 -26.36 0.36
N GLN A 207 12.09 -25.24 0.57
CA GLN A 207 12.53 -23.90 0.23
C GLN A 207 12.74 -23.69 -1.29
N GLU A 208 12.20 -24.54 -2.14
CA GLU A 208 12.22 -24.38 -3.57
C GLU A 208 11.42 -23.12 -3.99
N ARG A 209 11.98 -22.35 -4.94
CA ARG A 209 11.35 -21.17 -5.52
C ARG A 209 10.82 -21.53 -6.89
N LYS A 210 9.52 -21.29 -7.08
CA LYS A 210 8.81 -21.60 -8.34
C LYS A 210 8.27 -20.31 -8.94
N PRO A 211 9.00 -19.72 -9.93
CA PRO A 211 8.52 -18.52 -10.65
C PRO A 211 7.16 -18.77 -11.30
N LYS A 212 6.26 -17.78 -11.15
CA LYS A 212 4.92 -17.80 -11.75
C LYS A 212 4.92 -17.02 -13.08
N GLU A 213 3.88 -17.16 -13.87
CA GLU A 213 3.74 -16.40 -15.14
C GLU A 213 3.63 -14.88 -14.89
N SER A 214 3.06 -14.48 -13.75
CA SER A 214 3.02 -13.08 -13.34
C SER A 214 4.42 -12.44 -13.18
N LEU A 215 5.45 -13.22 -12.79
CA LEU A 215 6.83 -12.72 -12.77
C LEU A 215 7.34 -12.40 -14.17
N LYS A 216 7.08 -13.29 -15.15
CA LYS A 216 7.47 -13.05 -16.54
C LYS A 216 6.73 -11.86 -17.13
N TYR A 217 5.41 -11.76 -16.82
CA TYR A 217 4.60 -10.66 -17.29
C TYR A 217 5.13 -9.31 -16.78
N LEU A 218 5.35 -9.18 -15.46
CA LEU A 218 5.92 -7.95 -14.90
C LEU A 218 7.34 -7.69 -15.45
N GLY A 219 8.16 -8.72 -15.57
CA GLY A 219 9.52 -8.63 -16.11
C GLY A 219 9.56 -8.16 -17.58
N SER A 220 8.48 -8.33 -18.35
CA SER A 220 8.42 -7.86 -19.74
C SER A 220 8.39 -6.33 -19.88
N PHE A 221 8.14 -5.60 -18.81
CA PHE A 221 8.20 -4.13 -18.75
C PHE A 221 9.60 -3.60 -18.37
N ALA A 222 10.49 -4.46 -17.87
CA ALA A 222 11.87 -4.10 -17.58
C ALA A 222 12.69 -4.12 -18.89
N GLN A 223 13.03 -2.94 -19.40
CA GLN A 223 13.88 -2.75 -20.57
C GLN A 223 15.23 -2.18 -20.16
#